data_1e1993d4f73d7ef4e7101f388ea5571f
#
_entry.id   1e1993d4f73d7ef4e7101f388ea5571f
#
_cell.length_a   1.000
_cell.length_b   1.000
_cell.length_c   1.000
_cell.angle_alpha   90.00
_cell.angle_beta   90.00
_cell.angle_gamma   90.00
#
_symmetry.space_group_name_H-M   'P 1'
#
loop_
_entity.id
_entity.type
_entity.pdbx_description
1 polymer ?
#
loop_
_entity_poly.entity_id
_entity_poly.type
_entity_poly.pdbx_seq_one_letter_code
_entity_poly.pdbx_strand_id
1 'polypeptide(L)'
;VGCIPSKTLLESSEQYHHIKDGIANHGIHVEGVRLDLNQMMARKEDIVLQLTNGISALFKANGIEWLQGHGKLLASRQVEITGHDGSVDVVTADHVIIATGSQPIDIGAAPVDNAEGLIVDSTGALDFRQVPQTLGVIGAGVIGLELGSVWNRMGAKVIMLEAVEDFLSLADQQLARDALRQFKKQGMDIRLGTRVTATSKIENGVEVHFKDKD
;
A
#
# COMPACT_ATOMS: atom_id res chain seq x y z
N VAL A 1 -0.91 -4.97 8.48
CA VAL A 1 -1.81 -4.16 7.64
C VAL A 1 -1.07 -3.88 6.33
N GLY A 2 -1.71 -4.06 5.21
CA GLY A 2 -1.17 -3.71 3.89
C GLY A 2 -0.82 -4.91 3.00
N CYS A 3 -0.03 -5.88 3.43
CA CYS A 3 0.43 -6.99 2.57
C CYS A 3 -0.72 -7.81 1.96
N ILE A 4 -1.70 -8.22 2.75
CA ILE A 4 -2.83 -9.02 2.25
C ILE A 4 -3.70 -8.19 1.30
N PRO A 5 -4.21 -7.01 1.67
CA PRO A 5 -5.05 -6.22 0.79
C PRO A 5 -4.31 -5.74 -0.48
N SER A 6 -3.04 -5.33 -0.38
CA SER A 6 -2.28 -4.91 -1.57
C SER A 6 -2.09 -6.05 -2.57
N LYS A 7 -1.74 -7.27 -2.12
CA LYS A 7 -1.58 -8.42 -3.02
C LYS A 7 -2.91 -8.84 -3.65
N THR A 8 -4.01 -8.75 -2.89
CA THR A 8 -5.36 -9.01 -3.41
C THR A 8 -5.75 -8.03 -4.52
N LEU A 9 -5.49 -6.73 -4.33
CA LEU A 9 -5.75 -5.71 -5.34
C LEU A 9 -4.82 -5.82 -6.54
N LEU A 10 -3.54 -6.13 -6.33
CA LEU A 10 -2.58 -6.39 -7.41
C LEU A 10 -3.06 -7.53 -8.31
N GLU A 11 -3.46 -8.67 -7.72
CA GLU A 11 -4.01 -9.79 -8.47
C GLU A 11 -5.26 -9.41 -9.27
N SER A 12 -6.24 -8.77 -8.61
CA SER A 12 -7.48 -8.38 -9.28
C SER A 12 -7.25 -7.37 -10.41
N SER A 13 -6.38 -6.38 -10.19
CA SER A 13 -6.04 -5.39 -11.22
C SER A 13 -5.25 -6.00 -12.38
N GLU A 14 -4.41 -7.00 -12.12
CA GLU A 14 -3.68 -7.76 -13.14
C GLU A 14 -4.65 -8.52 -14.05
N GLN A 15 -5.63 -9.24 -13.45
CA GLN A 15 -6.65 -9.95 -14.23
C GLN A 15 -7.45 -8.98 -15.13
N TYR A 16 -7.85 -7.83 -14.57
CA TYR A 16 -8.56 -6.81 -15.34
C TYR A 16 -7.72 -6.31 -16.52
N HIS A 17 -6.46 -5.95 -16.27
CA HIS A 17 -5.54 -5.47 -17.30
C HIS A 17 -5.27 -6.55 -18.36
N HIS A 18 -5.03 -7.81 -17.93
CA HIS A 18 -4.78 -8.91 -18.86
C HIS A 18 -5.97 -9.16 -19.79
N ILE A 19 -7.18 -9.17 -19.26
CA ILE A 19 -8.39 -9.38 -20.07
C ILE A 19 -8.63 -8.21 -21.03
N LYS A 20 -8.39 -6.97 -20.56
CA LYS A 20 -8.64 -5.77 -21.35
C LYS A 20 -7.63 -5.56 -22.48
N ASP A 21 -6.33 -5.71 -22.17
CA ASP A 21 -5.26 -5.24 -23.03
C ASP A 21 -4.30 -6.37 -23.50
N GLY A 22 -4.28 -7.51 -22.81
CA GLY A 22 -3.32 -8.58 -23.05
C GLY A 22 -3.87 -9.83 -23.73
N ILE A 23 -5.12 -10.20 -23.48
CA ILE A 23 -5.67 -11.49 -23.88
C ILE A 23 -5.83 -11.65 -25.40
N ALA A 24 -5.96 -10.54 -26.13
CA ALA A 24 -6.07 -10.56 -27.59
C ALA A 24 -4.84 -11.18 -28.28
N ASN A 25 -3.66 -11.10 -27.67
CA ASN A 25 -2.43 -11.71 -28.15
C ASN A 25 -2.50 -13.26 -28.19
N HIS A 26 -3.41 -13.85 -27.42
CA HIS A 26 -3.69 -15.28 -27.41
C HIS A 26 -4.80 -15.69 -28.41
N GLY A 27 -5.26 -14.75 -29.27
CA GLY A 27 -6.37 -14.99 -30.20
C GLY A 27 -7.75 -14.99 -29.52
N ILE A 28 -7.84 -14.51 -28.29
CA ILE A 28 -9.09 -14.44 -27.52
C ILE A 28 -9.60 -12.99 -27.56
N HIS A 29 -10.79 -12.82 -28.09
CA HIS A 29 -11.45 -11.52 -28.18
C HIS A 29 -12.57 -11.44 -27.14
N VAL A 30 -12.53 -10.40 -26.30
CA VAL A 30 -13.52 -10.15 -25.24
C VAL A 30 -14.20 -8.82 -25.52
N GLU A 31 -15.54 -8.84 -25.56
CA GLU A 31 -16.35 -7.65 -25.72
C GLU A 31 -16.82 -7.14 -24.35
N GLY A 32 -16.67 -5.84 -24.09
CA GLY A 32 -17.32 -5.17 -22.98
C GLY A 32 -16.76 -5.50 -21.58
N VAL A 33 -15.45 -5.43 -21.38
CA VAL A 33 -14.85 -5.59 -20.04
C VAL A 33 -15.20 -4.38 -19.16
N ARG A 34 -15.86 -4.62 -18.04
CA ARG A 34 -16.19 -3.60 -17.03
C ARG A 34 -15.58 -3.91 -15.69
N LEU A 35 -15.03 -2.89 -15.03
CA LEU A 35 -14.60 -2.97 -13.65
C LEU A 35 -15.77 -2.67 -12.72
N ASP A 36 -16.06 -3.56 -11.78
CA ASP A 36 -16.88 -3.28 -10.59
C ASP A 36 -15.94 -3.12 -9.38
N LEU A 37 -15.63 -1.86 -9.08
CA LEU A 37 -14.71 -1.55 -7.98
C LEU A 37 -15.29 -1.97 -6.62
N ASN A 38 -16.61 -1.82 -6.42
CA ASN A 38 -17.22 -2.20 -5.14
C ASN A 38 -17.09 -3.70 -4.89
N GLN A 39 -17.32 -4.52 -5.91
CA GLN A 39 -17.13 -5.97 -5.81
C GLN A 39 -15.67 -6.34 -5.58
N MET A 40 -14.73 -5.65 -6.24
CA MET A 40 -13.29 -5.86 -6.04
C MET A 40 -12.88 -5.52 -4.60
N MET A 41 -13.38 -4.42 -4.04
CA MET A 41 -13.12 -4.04 -2.65
C MET A 41 -13.73 -5.02 -1.66
N ALA A 42 -14.97 -5.48 -1.87
CA ALA A 42 -15.59 -6.51 -1.05
C ALA A 42 -14.77 -7.81 -1.06
N ARG A 43 -14.30 -8.27 -2.23
CA ARG A 43 -13.39 -9.43 -2.34
C ARG A 43 -12.10 -9.22 -1.52
N LYS A 44 -11.51 -8.02 -1.57
CA LYS A 44 -10.32 -7.69 -0.78
C LYS A 44 -10.59 -7.85 0.73
N GLU A 45 -11.70 -7.31 1.21
CA GLU A 45 -12.11 -7.38 2.63
C GLU A 45 -12.37 -8.82 3.07
N ASP A 46 -13.07 -9.61 2.26
CA ASP A 46 -13.33 -11.03 2.53
C ASP A 46 -12.04 -11.84 2.65
N ILE A 47 -11.06 -11.62 1.77
CA ILE A 47 -9.77 -12.30 1.82
C ILE A 47 -8.98 -11.91 3.08
N VAL A 48 -8.97 -10.62 3.44
CA VAL A 48 -8.34 -10.16 4.68
C VAL A 48 -8.98 -10.86 5.89
N LEU A 49 -10.31 -10.89 5.94
CA LEU A 49 -11.04 -11.53 7.04
C LEU A 49 -10.77 -13.04 7.11
N GLN A 50 -10.79 -13.74 5.97
CA GLN A 50 -10.51 -15.18 5.94
C GLN A 50 -9.10 -15.50 6.43
N LEU A 51 -8.08 -14.75 5.99
CA LEU A 51 -6.70 -14.99 6.39
C LEU A 51 -6.43 -14.64 7.85
N THR A 52 -6.99 -13.54 8.36
CA THR A 52 -6.85 -13.16 9.76
C THR A 52 -7.57 -14.13 10.70
N ASN A 53 -8.77 -14.61 10.33
CA ASN A 53 -9.48 -15.65 11.07
C ASN A 53 -8.71 -16.98 11.05
N GLY A 54 -8.07 -17.31 9.92
CA GLY A 54 -7.21 -18.49 9.81
C GLY A 54 -6.03 -18.45 10.79
N ILE A 55 -5.40 -17.29 10.96
CA ILE A 55 -4.32 -17.09 11.94
C ILE A 55 -4.85 -17.31 13.37
N SER A 56 -6.01 -16.73 13.70
CA SER A 56 -6.63 -16.91 15.01
C SER A 56 -6.95 -18.39 15.31
N ALA A 57 -7.43 -19.12 14.30
CA ALA A 57 -7.68 -20.56 14.42
C ALA A 57 -6.38 -21.36 14.64
N LEU A 58 -5.31 -21.00 13.95
CA LEU A 58 -3.98 -21.61 14.14
C LEU A 58 -3.43 -21.35 15.54
N PHE A 59 -3.56 -20.14 16.07
CA PHE A 59 -3.15 -19.82 17.44
C PHE A 59 -3.88 -20.73 18.44
N LYS A 60 -5.21 -20.81 18.31
CA LYS A 60 -6.03 -21.68 19.18
C LYS A 60 -5.63 -23.15 19.05
N ALA A 61 -5.45 -23.67 17.84
CA ALA A 61 -5.10 -25.07 17.60
C ALA A 61 -3.72 -25.46 18.16
N ASN A 62 -2.79 -24.50 18.22
CA ASN A 62 -1.44 -24.73 18.72
C ASN A 62 -1.24 -24.28 20.19
N GLY A 63 -2.32 -23.92 20.91
CA GLY A 63 -2.22 -23.47 22.29
C GLY A 63 -1.44 -22.18 22.49
N ILE A 64 -1.39 -21.33 21.45
CA ILE A 64 -0.72 -20.03 21.52
C ILE A 64 -1.66 -19.03 22.16
N GLU A 65 -1.22 -18.42 23.25
CA GLU A 65 -1.95 -17.34 23.90
C GLU A 65 -1.81 -16.05 23.12
N TRP A 66 -2.93 -15.43 22.79
CA TRP A 66 -2.96 -14.18 22.05
C TRP A 66 -3.37 -13.03 22.98
N LEU A 67 -2.38 -12.26 23.44
CA LEU A 67 -2.57 -11.10 24.28
C LEU A 67 -2.82 -9.87 23.40
N GLN A 68 -4.03 -9.32 23.45
CA GLN A 68 -4.44 -8.18 22.62
C GLN A 68 -4.18 -6.87 23.35
N GLY A 69 -3.39 -5.99 22.74
CA GLY A 69 -3.06 -4.71 23.33
C GLY A 69 -1.78 -4.11 22.76
N HIS A 70 -1.29 -3.08 23.42
CA HIS A 70 -0.02 -2.45 23.10
C HIS A 70 1.11 -3.07 23.90
N GLY A 71 2.05 -3.73 23.23
CA GLY A 71 3.22 -4.35 23.85
C GLY A 71 4.38 -3.39 23.98
N LYS A 72 4.98 -3.30 25.18
CA LYS A 72 6.19 -2.53 25.46
C LYS A 72 7.26 -3.43 26.07
N LEU A 73 8.41 -3.51 25.41
CA LEU A 73 9.54 -4.28 25.91
C LEU A 73 10.14 -3.58 27.13
N LEU A 74 10.26 -4.32 28.23
CA LEU A 74 10.92 -3.92 29.46
C LEU A 74 12.29 -4.61 29.61
N ALA A 75 13.00 -4.32 30.71
CA ALA A 75 14.20 -5.04 31.07
C ALA A 75 13.92 -6.52 31.38
N SER A 76 14.99 -7.35 31.41
CA SER A 76 14.91 -8.76 31.80
C SER A 76 13.90 -9.62 31.01
N ARG A 77 13.75 -9.33 29.70
CA ARG A 77 12.85 -10.08 28.78
C ARG A 77 11.39 -10.08 29.21
N GLN A 78 10.97 -9.01 29.86
CA GLN A 78 9.59 -8.76 30.20
C GLN A 78 8.92 -7.91 29.11
N VAL A 79 7.63 -8.17 28.88
CA VAL A 79 6.80 -7.39 28.00
C VAL A 79 5.57 -6.94 28.78
N GLU A 80 5.40 -5.63 28.89
CA GLU A 80 4.18 -4.99 29.41
C GLU A 80 3.15 -4.94 28.29
N ILE A 81 1.96 -5.39 28.57
CA ILE A 81 0.82 -5.35 27.63
C ILE A 81 -0.25 -4.43 28.21
N THR A 82 -0.55 -3.34 27.52
CA THR A 82 -1.67 -2.47 27.84
C THR A 82 -2.85 -2.88 26.96
N GLY A 83 -3.85 -3.53 27.57
CA GLY A 83 -5.08 -3.96 26.90
C GLY A 83 -5.92 -2.79 26.37
N HIS A 84 -6.84 -3.09 25.46
CA HIS A 84 -7.76 -2.09 24.91
C HIS A 84 -8.73 -1.51 25.95
N ASP A 85 -8.94 -2.21 27.07
CA ASP A 85 -9.73 -1.77 28.21
C ASP A 85 -8.91 -0.97 29.24
N GLY A 86 -7.61 -0.75 28.99
CA GLY A 86 -6.67 -0.07 29.86
C GLY A 86 -6.06 -0.96 30.95
N SER A 87 -6.35 -2.26 30.99
CA SER A 87 -5.66 -3.21 31.87
C SER A 87 -4.16 -3.28 31.52
N VAL A 88 -3.32 -3.54 32.52
CA VAL A 88 -1.88 -3.69 32.32
C VAL A 88 -1.42 -5.01 32.90
N ASP A 89 -0.87 -5.85 32.02
CA ASP A 89 -0.26 -7.14 32.38
C ASP A 89 1.24 -7.13 32.04
N VAL A 90 2.01 -7.94 32.73
CA VAL A 90 3.45 -8.14 32.46
C VAL A 90 3.74 -9.63 32.29
N VAL A 91 4.25 -10.00 31.15
CA VAL A 91 4.68 -11.38 30.87
C VAL A 91 6.20 -11.44 30.77
N THR A 92 6.76 -12.59 31.18
CA THR A 92 8.20 -12.88 31.05
C THR A 92 8.38 -14.05 30.09
N ALA A 93 9.34 -13.95 29.19
CA ALA A 93 9.64 -14.99 28.20
C ALA A 93 11.13 -15.32 28.17
N ASP A 94 11.50 -16.55 27.78
CA ASP A 94 12.90 -16.92 27.57
C ASP A 94 13.48 -16.23 26.34
N HIS A 95 12.66 -16.01 25.32
CA HIS A 95 13.02 -15.31 24.08
C HIS A 95 11.89 -14.35 23.68
N VAL A 96 12.27 -13.18 23.18
CA VAL A 96 11.32 -12.18 22.67
C VAL A 96 11.65 -11.89 21.21
N ILE A 97 10.65 -11.98 20.34
CA ILE A 97 10.75 -11.59 18.93
C ILE A 97 10.07 -10.24 18.77
N ILE A 98 10.80 -9.24 18.31
CA ILE A 98 10.27 -7.91 18.00
C ILE A 98 9.75 -7.94 16.55
N ALA A 99 8.42 -7.96 16.39
CA ALA A 99 7.74 -7.99 15.11
C ALA A 99 6.59 -6.97 15.09
N THR A 100 6.92 -5.72 15.45
CA THR A 100 5.93 -4.65 15.73
C THR A 100 5.34 -4.00 14.48
N GLY A 101 5.76 -4.42 13.30
CA GLY A 101 5.32 -3.84 12.03
C GLY A 101 5.99 -2.51 11.71
N SER A 102 5.33 -1.72 10.85
CA SER A 102 5.81 -0.41 10.41
C SER A 102 4.63 0.56 10.27
N GLN A 103 4.94 1.84 10.28
CA GLN A 103 3.98 2.91 10.05
C GLN A 103 4.44 3.77 8.87
N PRO A 104 3.50 4.39 8.12
CA PRO A 104 3.85 5.41 7.14
C PRO A 104 4.59 6.56 7.80
N ILE A 105 5.54 7.15 7.07
CA ILE A 105 6.27 8.33 7.54
C ILE A 105 5.42 9.56 7.26
N ASP A 106 5.22 10.40 8.28
CA ASP A 106 4.60 11.70 8.11
C ASP A 106 5.48 12.63 7.28
N ILE A 107 4.90 13.16 6.21
CA ILE A 107 5.55 14.15 5.35
C ILE A 107 4.83 15.49 5.61
N GLY A 108 5.49 16.41 6.30
CA GLY A 108 4.90 17.71 6.63
C GLY A 108 4.42 18.52 5.41
N ALA A 109 4.98 18.27 4.24
CA ALA A 109 4.54 18.85 2.97
C ALA A 109 3.20 18.29 2.46
N ALA A 110 2.75 17.13 2.96
CA ALA A 110 1.52 16.46 2.54
C ALA A 110 0.82 15.84 3.76
N PRO A 111 0.16 16.65 4.61
CA PRO A 111 -0.54 16.14 5.78
C PRO A 111 -1.65 15.17 5.39
N VAL A 112 -1.59 13.97 5.95
CA VAL A 112 -2.54 12.88 5.65
C VAL A 112 -3.87 13.10 6.36
N ASP A 113 -4.96 12.93 5.62
CA ASP A 113 -6.33 12.84 6.12
C ASP A 113 -7.08 11.70 5.40
N ASN A 114 -6.94 10.49 5.93
CA ASN A 114 -7.59 9.31 5.36
C ASN A 114 -9.14 9.39 5.42
N ALA A 115 -9.70 10.16 6.35
CA ALA A 115 -11.14 10.30 6.48
C ALA A 115 -11.73 11.14 5.35
N GLU A 116 -11.05 12.19 4.94
CA GLU A 116 -11.45 13.02 3.79
C GLU A 116 -11.10 12.34 2.45
N GLY A 117 -10.05 11.52 2.41
CA GLY A 117 -9.70 10.70 1.27
C GLY A 117 -9.03 11.44 0.10
N LEU A 118 -8.59 12.69 0.27
CA LEU A 118 -7.88 13.47 -0.74
C LEU A 118 -6.36 13.29 -0.65
N ILE A 119 -5.80 13.38 0.55
CA ILE A 119 -4.38 13.11 0.84
C ILE A 119 -4.35 11.96 1.82
N VAL A 120 -3.94 10.80 1.35
CA VAL A 120 -4.00 9.55 2.10
C VAL A 120 -2.62 8.92 2.24
N ASP A 121 -2.44 8.12 3.28
CA ASP A 121 -1.31 7.20 3.37
C ASP A 121 -1.56 5.91 2.59
N SER A 122 -0.65 4.94 2.71
CA SER A 122 -0.79 3.64 2.05
C SER A 122 -2.02 2.86 2.53
N THR A 123 -2.51 3.09 3.74
CA THR A 123 -3.73 2.47 4.26
C THR A 123 -4.98 3.05 3.59
N GLY A 124 -5.07 4.38 3.52
CA GLY A 124 -6.17 5.05 2.82
C GLY A 124 -6.19 4.74 1.32
N ALA A 125 -5.01 4.60 0.69
CA ALA A 125 -4.91 4.24 -0.72
C ALA A 125 -5.39 2.81 -1.04
N LEU A 126 -5.55 1.93 -0.04
CA LEU A 126 -6.18 0.61 -0.18
C LEU A 126 -7.71 0.66 -0.16
N ASP A 127 -8.31 1.82 0.15
CA ASP A 127 -9.75 1.95 0.41
C ASP A 127 -10.45 3.02 -0.44
N PHE A 128 -9.83 3.48 -1.53
CA PHE A 128 -10.51 4.40 -2.45
C PHE A 128 -11.82 3.82 -2.95
N ARG A 129 -12.89 4.62 -2.89
CA ARG A 129 -14.24 4.22 -3.29
C ARG A 129 -14.53 4.43 -4.78
N GLN A 130 -13.63 5.10 -5.48
CA GLN A 130 -13.67 5.30 -6.93
C GLN A 130 -12.24 5.34 -7.48
N VAL A 131 -12.09 4.97 -8.73
CA VAL A 131 -10.80 5.10 -9.43
C VAL A 131 -10.51 6.58 -9.65
N PRO A 132 -9.44 7.16 -9.10
CA PRO A 132 -9.12 8.55 -9.31
C PRO A 132 -8.74 8.80 -10.78
N GLN A 133 -9.13 9.94 -11.34
CA GLN A 133 -8.67 10.31 -12.68
C GLN A 133 -7.15 10.50 -12.73
N THR A 134 -6.60 11.16 -11.70
CA THR A 134 -5.16 11.35 -11.52
C THR A 134 -4.81 11.00 -10.07
N LEU A 135 -3.78 10.18 -9.91
CA LEU A 135 -3.22 9.81 -8.61
C LEU A 135 -1.77 10.32 -8.53
N GLY A 136 -1.53 11.28 -7.63
CA GLY A 136 -0.19 11.66 -7.23
C GLY A 136 0.33 10.71 -6.16
N VAL A 137 1.51 10.15 -6.34
CA VAL A 137 2.17 9.27 -5.35
C VAL A 137 3.47 9.92 -4.91
N ILE A 138 3.61 10.18 -3.61
CA ILE A 138 4.85 10.71 -3.03
C ILE A 138 5.70 9.53 -2.58
N GLY A 139 6.81 9.33 -3.26
CA GLY A 139 7.72 8.21 -3.10
C GLY A 139 7.52 7.09 -4.12
N ALA A 140 8.59 6.72 -4.83
CA ALA A 140 8.62 5.59 -5.76
C ALA A 140 9.26 4.34 -5.12
N GLY A 141 9.05 4.14 -3.82
CA GLY A 141 9.39 2.90 -3.12
C GLY A 141 8.41 1.78 -3.44
N VAL A 142 8.67 0.57 -2.89
CA VAL A 142 7.91 -0.65 -3.21
C VAL A 142 6.40 -0.48 -3.01
N ILE A 143 5.96 0.11 -1.89
CA ILE A 143 4.53 0.30 -1.60
C ILE A 143 3.90 1.28 -2.61
N GLY A 144 4.56 2.40 -2.88
CA GLY A 144 4.09 3.37 -3.88
C GLY A 144 3.94 2.75 -5.26
N LEU A 145 4.93 1.95 -5.69
CA LEU A 145 4.90 1.25 -6.97
C LEU A 145 3.79 0.19 -7.03
N GLU A 146 3.59 -0.60 -5.97
CA GLU A 146 2.52 -1.59 -5.91
C GLU A 146 1.14 -0.94 -6.03
N LEU A 147 0.84 0.05 -5.17
CA LEU A 147 -0.45 0.72 -5.19
C LEU A 147 -0.64 1.59 -6.44
N GLY A 148 0.41 2.28 -6.88
CA GLY A 148 0.40 3.00 -8.15
C GLY A 148 0.07 2.08 -9.33
N SER A 149 0.63 0.86 -9.37
CA SER A 149 0.33 -0.14 -10.42
C SER A 149 -1.13 -0.58 -10.38
N VAL A 150 -1.68 -0.83 -9.18
CA VAL A 150 -3.10 -1.19 -9.01
C VAL A 150 -4.00 -0.14 -9.64
N TRP A 151 -3.84 1.12 -9.25
CA TRP A 151 -4.69 2.20 -9.72
C TRP A 151 -4.45 2.55 -11.18
N ASN A 152 -3.20 2.45 -11.66
CA ASN A 152 -2.87 2.63 -13.08
C ASN A 152 -3.58 1.60 -13.98
N ARG A 153 -3.54 0.32 -13.62
CA ARG A 153 -4.23 -0.76 -14.36
C ARG A 153 -5.75 -0.56 -14.38
N MET A 154 -6.31 0.05 -13.35
CA MET A 154 -7.75 0.39 -13.27
C MET A 154 -8.10 1.67 -14.04
N GLY A 155 -7.13 2.41 -14.58
CA GLY A 155 -7.34 3.55 -15.46
C GLY A 155 -6.95 4.90 -14.88
N ALA A 156 -6.40 4.97 -13.68
CA ALA A 156 -5.86 6.22 -13.13
C ALA A 156 -4.59 6.67 -13.88
N LYS A 157 -4.45 7.96 -14.13
CA LYS A 157 -3.17 8.55 -14.53
C LYS A 157 -2.29 8.66 -13.28
N VAL A 158 -1.23 7.86 -13.21
CA VAL A 158 -0.34 7.83 -12.04
C VAL A 158 0.90 8.67 -12.28
N ILE A 159 1.16 9.61 -11.37
CA ILE A 159 2.35 10.47 -11.34
C ILE A 159 3.06 10.21 -10.01
N MET A 160 4.29 9.73 -10.06
CA MET A 160 5.10 9.43 -8.87
C MET A 160 6.23 10.45 -8.75
N LEU A 161 6.35 11.06 -7.57
CA LEU A 161 7.37 12.06 -7.26
C LEU A 161 8.33 11.47 -6.22
N GLU A 162 9.55 11.17 -6.63
CA GLU A 162 10.59 10.57 -5.79
C GLU A 162 11.71 11.58 -5.55
N ALA A 163 11.96 11.86 -4.27
CA ALA A 163 12.98 12.85 -3.88
C ALA A 163 14.43 12.41 -4.16
N VAL A 164 14.65 11.09 -4.19
CA VAL A 164 15.97 10.50 -4.46
C VAL A 164 16.13 10.29 -5.97
N GLU A 165 17.36 10.46 -6.46
CA GLU A 165 17.68 10.27 -7.88
C GLU A 165 17.77 8.81 -8.28
N ASP A 166 18.16 7.94 -7.33
CA ASP A 166 18.31 6.52 -7.57
C ASP A 166 16.99 5.79 -7.33
N PHE A 167 16.45 5.19 -8.39
CA PHE A 167 15.26 4.37 -8.30
C PHE A 167 15.54 3.07 -7.55
N LEU A 168 14.73 2.77 -6.53
CA LEU A 168 14.87 1.57 -5.68
C LEU A 168 16.31 1.34 -5.22
N SER A 169 16.90 2.34 -4.57
CA SER A 169 18.33 2.38 -4.19
C SER A 169 18.83 1.16 -3.39
N LEU A 170 17.93 0.44 -2.69
CA LEU A 170 18.23 -0.79 -1.94
C LEU A 170 18.23 -2.07 -2.81
N ALA A 171 17.77 -1.99 -4.04
CA ALA A 171 17.76 -3.12 -4.96
C ALA A 171 19.03 -3.16 -5.82
N ASP A 172 19.29 -4.31 -6.44
CA ASP A 172 20.30 -4.37 -7.50
C ASP A 172 19.99 -3.35 -8.59
N GLN A 173 20.97 -2.53 -8.92
CA GLN A 173 20.76 -1.38 -9.81
C GLN A 173 20.47 -1.76 -11.26
N GLN A 174 20.86 -2.95 -11.70
CA GLN A 174 20.49 -3.44 -13.03
C GLN A 174 19.01 -3.80 -13.06
N LEU A 175 18.52 -4.49 -12.04
CA LEU A 175 17.09 -4.83 -11.88
C LEU A 175 16.25 -3.58 -11.67
N ALA A 176 16.72 -2.62 -10.86
CA ALA A 176 16.03 -1.35 -10.63
C ALA A 176 15.82 -0.56 -11.93
N ARG A 177 16.85 -0.43 -12.78
CA ARG A 177 16.73 0.23 -14.10
C ARG A 177 15.75 -0.49 -15.02
N ASP A 178 15.76 -1.81 -14.99
CA ASP A 178 14.83 -2.61 -15.81
C ASP A 178 13.38 -2.44 -15.34
N ALA A 179 13.16 -2.50 -14.02
CA ALA A 179 11.87 -2.26 -13.40
C ALA A 179 11.34 -0.85 -13.73
N LEU A 180 12.17 0.20 -13.61
CA LEU A 180 11.78 1.56 -13.96
C LEU A 180 11.31 1.67 -15.41
N ARG A 181 12.03 1.02 -16.33
CA ARG A 181 11.66 0.97 -17.76
C ARG A 181 10.30 0.29 -17.95
N GLN A 182 10.04 -0.82 -17.25
CA GLN A 182 8.77 -1.53 -17.34
C GLN A 182 7.60 -0.70 -16.77
N PHE A 183 7.77 -0.06 -15.62
CA PHE A 183 6.74 0.79 -15.05
C PHE A 183 6.40 1.99 -15.95
N LYS A 184 7.42 2.64 -16.52
CA LYS A 184 7.21 3.72 -17.51
C LYS A 184 6.50 3.22 -18.77
N LYS A 185 6.84 2.01 -19.25
CA LYS A 185 6.16 1.37 -20.39
C LYS A 185 4.68 1.08 -20.09
N GLN A 186 4.35 0.79 -18.84
CA GLN A 186 2.97 0.61 -18.37
C GLN A 186 2.20 1.93 -18.21
N GLY A 187 2.82 3.08 -18.51
CA GLY A 187 2.16 4.40 -18.49
C GLY A 187 2.31 5.18 -17.18
N MET A 188 3.10 4.72 -16.23
CA MET A 188 3.37 5.49 -15.01
C MET A 188 4.41 6.58 -15.26
N ASP A 189 4.10 7.83 -14.88
CA ASP A 189 5.02 8.98 -14.91
C ASP A 189 5.84 8.99 -13.61
N ILE A 190 7.05 8.45 -13.65
CA ILE A 190 7.95 8.38 -12.49
C ILE A 190 9.04 9.44 -12.65
N ARG A 191 9.04 10.41 -11.72
CA ARG A 191 9.97 11.54 -11.68
C ARG A 191 10.91 11.38 -10.49
N LEU A 192 12.17 11.15 -10.77
CA LEU A 192 13.24 11.01 -9.77
C LEU A 192 13.89 12.37 -9.51
N GLY A 193 14.49 12.57 -8.34
CA GLY A 193 15.07 13.85 -7.93
C GLY A 193 14.03 14.95 -7.69
N THR A 194 12.75 14.60 -7.61
CA THR A 194 11.62 15.52 -7.49
C THR A 194 11.06 15.48 -6.07
N ARG A 195 11.28 16.56 -5.32
CA ARG A 195 10.86 16.68 -3.91
C ARG A 195 9.59 17.51 -3.77
N VAL A 196 8.55 16.92 -3.18
CA VAL A 196 7.33 17.64 -2.80
C VAL A 196 7.65 18.63 -1.68
N THR A 197 7.19 19.86 -1.83
CA THR A 197 7.44 20.97 -0.91
C THR A 197 6.19 21.45 -0.18
N ALA A 198 5.02 21.31 -0.79
CA ALA A 198 3.74 21.62 -0.18
C ALA A 198 2.60 20.92 -0.94
N THR A 199 1.47 20.77 -0.27
CA THR A 199 0.20 20.40 -0.88
C THR A 199 -0.89 21.35 -0.41
N SER A 200 -1.86 21.63 -1.27
CA SER A 200 -3.05 22.40 -0.92
C SER A 200 -4.29 21.77 -1.53
N LYS A 201 -5.38 21.74 -0.75
CA LYS A 201 -6.68 21.27 -1.23
C LYS A 201 -7.29 22.36 -2.12
N ILE A 202 -7.80 21.97 -3.26
CA ILE A 202 -8.51 22.81 -4.22
C ILE A 202 -9.90 22.22 -4.47
N GLU A 203 -10.78 22.97 -5.15
CA GLU A 203 -12.20 22.58 -5.34
C GLU A 203 -12.36 21.15 -5.90
N ASN A 204 -11.48 20.70 -6.81
CA ASN A 204 -11.59 19.41 -7.48
C ASN A 204 -10.34 18.53 -7.29
N GLY A 205 -9.69 18.58 -6.12
CA GLY A 205 -8.54 17.73 -5.85
C GLY A 205 -7.46 18.36 -4.97
N VAL A 206 -6.21 18.03 -5.28
CA VAL A 206 -5.04 18.49 -4.55
C VAL A 206 -4.04 19.10 -5.52
N GLU A 207 -3.62 20.32 -5.24
CA GLU A 207 -2.46 20.93 -5.88
C GLU A 207 -1.20 20.49 -5.15
N VAL A 208 -0.19 20.05 -5.89
CA VAL A 208 1.08 19.57 -5.35
C VAL A 208 2.22 20.44 -5.86
N HIS A 209 2.88 21.12 -4.93
CA HIS A 209 4.08 21.90 -5.20
C HIS A 209 5.33 21.02 -5.02
N PHE A 210 6.21 21.05 -5.97
CA PHE A 210 7.44 20.26 -5.90
C PHE A 210 8.63 21.05 -6.51
N LYS A 211 9.82 20.60 -6.19
CA LYS A 211 11.06 21.08 -6.80
C LYS A 211 11.72 19.93 -7.51
N ASP A 212 12.07 20.13 -8.76
CA ASP A 212 12.95 19.25 -9.50
C ASP A 212 14.41 19.56 -9.15
N LYS A 213 15.29 18.71 -9.60
CA LYS A 213 16.74 18.81 -9.37
C LYS A 213 17.36 20.08 -9.97
N ASP A 214 16.77 20.64 -11.06
CA ASP A 214 17.28 21.78 -11.83
C ASP A 214 16.80 23.14 -11.28
#